data_1291f437d39f22114f14119c1d3bbd39
#
_entry.id   1291f437d39f22114f14119c1d3bbd39
#
_cell.length_a   1.000
_cell.length_b   1.000
_cell.length_c   1.000
_cell.angle_alpha   90.00
_cell.angle_beta   90.00
_cell.angle_gamma   90.00
#
_symmetry.space_group_name_H-M   'P 1'
#
loop_
_entity.id
_entity.type
_entity.pdbx_description
1 polymer ?
#
loop_
_entity_poly.entity_id
_entity_poly.type
_entity_poly.pdbx_seq_one_letter_code
_entity_poly.pdbx_strand_id
1 'polypeptide(L)'
;MALVDMHSSWLVINSVVGCTNACRYCLLQDRGKHLCSPKVLGTPKESVEELLNFKYYDKTLPLCLFPNTDIFLNEDNISYLNETLEEIDKRGIKNDLVLITKCLIPDEMISKLKFIRDSGRNVVVYLSYSGLGKEVEPNVNHDNIRANFKNLSDSGIPIIHYYRPFTPQNSSKEKIDETLDFVHKYTPVSATMGLMYVPTMMENDSLWDYLNVVSKDELKKAVSIWTEEAWDYFYENYDSEQFFYQTNTCALNARLGKPSTQYYGTYECENFNHCNPKQRKICKNHAREIDKSQTIKRLDYLLKHLGIDSRYTFEFDDKHGLKISGIELDVKSLSYLSYLLGVKVYVDNGRALNDIYNSTLNGAKPLVLRRSHNG
;
A
#
# COMPACT_ATOMS: atom_id res chain seq x y z
N MET A 1 15.15 2.24 -15.14
CA MET A 1 13.92 2.00 -14.34
C MET A 1 12.80 2.72 -15.06
N ALA A 2 11.65 2.11 -15.24
CA ALA A 2 10.51 2.77 -15.87
C ALA A 2 10.03 3.93 -14.98
N LEU A 3 9.59 5.03 -15.60
CA LEU A 3 9.05 6.18 -14.89
C LEU A 3 7.67 5.87 -14.27
N VAL A 4 6.95 4.91 -14.88
CA VAL A 4 5.61 4.49 -14.44
C VAL A 4 5.59 3.00 -14.19
N ASP A 5 4.84 2.59 -13.20
CA ASP A 5 4.62 1.18 -12.87
C ASP A 5 3.20 0.99 -12.31
N MET A 6 2.80 -0.28 -12.17
CA MET A 6 1.60 -0.67 -11.46
C MET A 6 1.95 -1.59 -10.29
N HIS A 7 1.50 -1.22 -9.11
CA HIS A 7 1.48 -2.05 -7.93
C HIS A 7 0.04 -2.56 -7.70
N SER A 8 -0.12 -3.54 -6.84
CA SER A 8 -1.43 -4.11 -6.53
C SER A 8 -2.45 -3.11 -5.99
N SER A 9 -2.00 -2.00 -5.41
CA SER A 9 -2.86 -0.98 -4.79
C SER A 9 -3.12 0.24 -5.65
N TRP A 10 -2.25 0.55 -6.61
CA TRP A 10 -2.27 1.81 -7.37
C TRP A 10 -1.30 1.83 -8.55
N LEU A 11 -1.55 2.75 -9.49
CA LEU A 11 -0.55 3.21 -10.44
C LEU A 11 0.55 3.98 -9.72
N VAL A 12 1.74 3.98 -10.25
CA VAL A 12 2.91 4.64 -9.63
C VAL A 12 3.65 5.49 -10.63
N ILE A 13 3.97 6.73 -10.26
CA ILE A 13 5.03 7.51 -10.89
C ILE A 13 6.29 7.36 -10.04
N ASN A 14 7.37 6.85 -10.65
CA ASN A 14 8.66 6.54 -10.00
C ASN A 14 9.81 7.40 -10.53
N SER A 15 9.55 8.58 -11.00
CA SER A 15 10.55 9.43 -11.65
C SER A 15 11.57 10.05 -10.70
N VAL A 16 11.38 9.91 -9.38
CA VAL A 16 12.38 10.28 -8.38
C VAL A 16 12.69 9.03 -7.54
N VAL A 17 13.98 8.69 -7.43
CA VAL A 17 14.43 7.50 -6.70
C VAL A 17 15.63 7.81 -5.81
N GLY A 18 15.68 7.19 -4.64
CA GLY A 18 16.70 7.39 -3.62
C GLY A 18 16.16 8.14 -2.41
N CYS A 19 16.71 7.83 -1.23
CA CYS A 19 16.26 8.40 0.03
C CYS A 19 17.40 8.41 1.04
N THR A 20 17.53 9.48 1.80
CA THR A 20 18.55 9.66 2.85
C THR A 20 18.00 9.47 4.26
N ASN A 21 16.75 9.05 4.44
CA ASN A 21 16.16 8.77 5.76
C ASN A 21 16.84 7.62 6.51
N ALA A 22 17.62 6.81 5.81
CA ALA A 22 18.45 5.75 6.39
C ALA A 22 17.69 4.68 7.18
N CYS A 23 16.41 4.47 6.90
CA CYS A 23 15.63 3.45 7.59
C CYS A 23 16.23 2.06 7.35
N ARG A 24 16.64 1.36 8.42
CA ARG A 24 17.38 0.10 8.34
C ARG A 24 16.61 -1.06 7.72
N TYR A 25 15.29 -0.96 7.63
CA TYR A 25 14.36 -1.93 7.02
C TYR A 25 13.95 -1.57 5.59
N CYS A 26 14.55 -0.56 4.98
CA CYS A 26 14.05 0.00 3.73
C CYS A 26 14.32 -0.92 2.53
N LEU A 27 13.27 -1.19 1.73
CA LEU A 27 13.36 -1.97 0.48
C LEU A 27 14.29 -1.37 -0.58
N LEU A 28 14.62 -0.09 -0.47
CA LEU A 28 15.54 0.56 -1.39
C LEU A 28 16.98 0.02 -1.28
N GLN A 29 17.31 -0.72 -0.23
CA GLN A 29 18.59 -1.39 -0.06
C GLN A 29 18.84 -2.41 -1.17
N ASP A 30 17.88 -3.29 -1.44
CA ASP A 30 17.99 -4.29 -2.52
C ASP A 30 18.07 -3.65 -3.92
N ARG A 31 17.64 -2.41 -4.03
CA ARG A 31 17.66 -1.65 -5.29
C ARG A 31 18.90 -0.76 -5.44
N GLY A 32 19.83 -0.81 -4.47
CA GLY A 32 20.98 0.09 -4.42
C GLY A 32 20.63 1.58 -4.34
N LYS A 33 19.47 1.91 -3.75
CA LYS A 33 18.92 3.27 -3.65
C LYS A 33 18.75 3.75 -2.20
N HIS A 34 19.17 2.96 -1.26
CA HIS A 34 19.20 3.33 0.16
C HIS A 34 20.42 4.23 0.45
N LEU A 35 20.26 5.21 1.34
CA LEU A 35 21.30 6.19 1.68
C LEU A 35 21.85 6.96 0.47
N CYS A 36 21.09 7.04 -0.60
CA CYS A 36 21.43 7.80 -1.79
C CYS A 36 20.62 9.08 -1.85
N SER A 37 21.25 10.18 -2.24
CA SER A 37 20.54 11.40 -2.61
C SER A 37 19.51 11.08 -3.70
N PRO A 38 18.30 11.67 -3.63
CA PRO A 38 17.30 11.50 -4.67
C PRO A 38 17.85 11.85 -6.05
N LYS A 39 17.49 11.05 -7.04
CA LYS A 39 17.81 11.26 -8.45
C LYS A 39 16.55 11.30 -9.28
N VAL A 40 16.43 12.33 -10.10
CA VAL A 40 15.39 12.46 -11.10
C VAL A 40 15.77 11.56 -12.29
N LEU A 41 14.85 10.73 -12.76
CA LEU A 41 15.01 9.80 -13.88
C LEU A 41 14.42 10.34 -15.19
N GLY A 42 13.48 11.25 -15.11
CA GLY A 42 12.81 11.91 -16.23
C GLY A 42 12.09 13.16 -15.76
N THR A 43 11.67 14.00 -16.68
CA THR A 43 10.91 15.22 -16.37
C THR A 43 9.48 14.89 -15.91
N PRO A 44 8.78 15.82 -15.22
CA PRO A 44 7.35 15.66 -14.92
C PRO A 44 6.50 15.39 -16.18
N LYS A 45 6.80 16.08 -17.27
CA LYS A 45 6.12 15.90 -18.56
C LYS A 45 6.30 14.48 -19.11
N GLU A 46 7.53 13.98 -19.15
CA GLU A 46 7.82 12.62 -19.61
C GLU A 46 7.12 11.57 -18.74
N SER A 47 7.11 11.77 -17.43
CA SER A 47 6.45 10.88 -16.48
C SER A 47 4.94 10.81 -16.69
N VAL A 48 4.31 11.95 -16.95
CA VAL A 48 2.87 12.02 -17.20
C VAL A 48 2.53 11.50 -18.60
N GLU A 49 3.38 11.72 -19.59
CA GLU A 49 3.21 11.13 -20.92
C GLU A 49 3.35 9.59 -20.88
N GLU A 50 4.36 9.06 -20.16
CA GLU A 50 4.50 7.62 -19.97
C GLU A 50 3.29 7.05 -19.23
N LEU A 51 2.74 7.75 -18.21
CA LEU A 51 1.53 7.33 -17.50
C LEU A 51 0.34 7.20 -18.46
N LEU A 52 0.09 8.19 -19.29
CA LEU A 52 -1.05 8.18 -20.22
C LEU A 52 -0.93 7.09 -21.29
N ASN A 53 0.29 6.69 -21.64
CA ASN A 53 0.58 5.61 -22.60
C ASN A 53 0.78 4.24 -21.92
N PHE A 54 0.71 4.19 -20.60
CA PHE A 54 0.95 2.95 -19.87
C PHE A 54 -0.22 1.98 -20.05
N LYS A 55 0.05 0.74 -20.46
CA LYS A 55 -0.99 -0.24 -20.75
C LYS A 55 -1.98 -0.53 -19.62
N TYR A 56 -1.60 -0.25 -18.38
CA TYR A 56 -2.48 -0.38 -17.20
C TYR A 56 -3.10 0.95 -16.77
N TYR A 57 -2.94 2.02 -17.55
CA TYR A 57 -3.54 3.29 -17.16
C TYR A 57 -5.07 3.23 -17.27
N ASP A 58 -5.72 3.62 -16.19
CA ASP A 58 -7.15 3.96 -16.16
C ASP A 58 -7.39 5.08 -15.15
N LYS A 59 -8.29 6.00 -15.49
CA LYS A 59 -8.60 7.18 -14.67
C LYS A 59 -9.25 6.85 -13.31
N THR A 60 -9.72 5.64 -13.11
CA THR A 60 -10.35 5.19 -11.85
C THR A 60 -9.35 4.60 -10.86
N LEU A 61 -8.16 4.22 -11.33
CA LEU A 61 -7.10 3.69 -10.48
C LEU A 61 -6.48 4.80 -9.64
N PRO A 62 -6.18 4.57 -8.35
CA PRO A 62 -5.39 5.54 -7.58
C PRO A 62 -4.00 5.70 -8.16
N LEU A 63 -3.41 6.88 -8.01
CA LEU A 63 -2.07 7.23 -8.47
C LEU A 63 -1.18 7.59 -7.29
N CYS A 64 -0.20 6.75 -7.00
CA CYS A 64 0.81 7.01 -5.97
C CYS A 64 2.01 7.73 -6.58
N LEU A 65 2.41 8.84 -5.98
CA LEU A 65 3.53 9.65 -6.44
C LEU A 65 4.81 9.31 -5.65
N PHE A 66 5.84 8.90 -6.37
CA PHE A 66 7.23 8.73 -5.94
C PHE A 66 7.46 7.83 -4.71
N PRO A 67 6.91 6.61 -4.65
CA PRO A 67 7.09 5.72 -3.48
C PRO A 67 8.52 5.15 -3.35
N ASN A 68 9.43 5.44 -4.28
CA ASN A 68 10.83 5.05 -4.22
C ASN A 68 11.76 6.17 -3.69
N THR A 69 11.18 7.18 -3.08
CA THR A 69 11.84 8.23 -2.29
C THR A 69 10.93 8.66 -1.15
N ASP A 70 11.34 9.62 -0.33
CA ASP A 70 10.40 10.44 0.44
C ASP A 70 10.25 11.77 -0.31
N ILE A 71 9.05 12.05 -0.78
CA ILE A 71 8.84 13.19 -1.69
C ILE A 71 8.99 14.55 -0.99
N PHE A 72 8.88 14.58 0.34
CA PHE A 72 9.10 15.78 1.14
C PHE A 72 10.50 15.83 1.79
N LEU A 73 11.44 15.05 1.28
CA LEU A 73 12.78 14.91 1.85
C LEU A 73 13.59 16.21 1.79
N ASN A 74 13.47 16.96 0.69
CA ASN A 74 14.17 18.20 0.43
C ASN A 74 13.41 19.10 -0.57
N GLU A 75 13.91 20.31 -0.77
CA GLU A 75 13.28 21.31 -1.65
C GLU A 75 13.20 20.86 -3.11
N ASP A 76 14.22 20.17 -3.62
CA ASP A 76 14.24 19.66 -5.00
C ASP A 76 13.11 18.66 -5.23
N ASN A 77 12.90 17.74 -4.29
CA ASN A 77 11.80 16.78 -4.35
C ASN A 77 10.43 17.48 -4.31
N ILE A 78 10.31 18.51 -3.47
CA ILE A 78 9.07 19.29 -3.33
C ILE A 78 8.78 20.07 -4.61
N SER A 79 9.80 20.71 -5.19
CA SER A 79 9.68 21.42 -6.49
C SER A 79 9.25 20.45 -7.59
N TYR A 80 9.89 19.29 -7.67
CA TYR A 80 9.56 18.27 -8.65
C TYR A 80 8.12 17.73 -8.46
N LEU A 81 7.67 17.55 -7.21
CA LEU A 81 6.27 17.21 -6.92
C LEU A 81 5.32 18.30 -7.42
N ASN A 82 5.63 19.55 -7.16
CA ASN A 82 4.83 20.70 -7.60
C ASN A 82 4.64 20.71 -9.12
N GLU A 83 5.73 20.59 -9.86
CA GLU A 83 5.72 20.54 -11.33
C GLU A 83 4.93 19.31 -11.85
N THR A 84 5.08 18.17 -11.19
CA THR A 84 4.32 16.95 -11.54
C THR A 84 2.82 17.12 -11.32
N LEU A 85 2.41 17.74 -10.22
CA LEU A 85 0.99 18.02 -9.93
C LEU A 85 0.41 19.01 -10.96
N GLU A 86 1.18 20.00 -11.40
CA GLU A 86 0.80 20.94 -12.45
C GLU A 86 0.63 20.25 -13.82
N GLU A 87 1.56 19.37 -14.18
CA GLU A 87 1.44 18.62 -15.44
C GLU A 87 0.27 17.64 -15.41
N ILE A 88 0.02 16.97 -14.27
CA ILE A 88 -1.15 16.12 -14.05
C ILE A 88 -2.45 16.92 -14.24
N ASP A 89 -2.53 18.13 -13.68
CA ASP A 89 -3.72 18.97 -13.79
C ASP A 89 -3.91 19.51 -15.22
N LYS A 90 -2.84 19.98 -15.84
CA LYS A 90 -2.81 20.44 -17.23
C LYS A 90 -3.29 19.37 -18.21
N ARG A 91 -2.97 18.10 -17.96
CA ARG A 91 -3.40 16.96 -18.79
C ARG A 91 -4.80 16.43 -18.42
N GLY A 92 -5.47 17.06 -17.45
CA GLY A 92 -6.82 16.69 -17.02
C GLY A 92 -6.91 15.32 -16.35
N ILE A 93 -5.82 14.79 -15.78
CA ILE A 93 -5.77 13.52 -15.07
C ILE A 93 -6.53 13.68 -13.74
N LYS A 94 -7.51 12.80 -13.49
CA LYS A 94 -8.44 12.90 -12.34
C LYS A 94 -8.32 11.72 -11.34
N ASN A 95 -7.29 10.92 -11.47
CA ASN A 95 -7.00 9.81 -10.56
C ASN A 95 -6.90 10.31 -9.11
N ASP A 96 -7.42 9.53 -8.16
CA ASP A 96 -7.21 9.78 -6.72
C ASP A 96 -5.70 9.77 -6.44
N LEU A 97 -5.18 10.78 -5.73
CA LEU A 97 -3.75 10.90 -5.44
C LEU A 97 -3.40 10.27 -4.10
N VAL A 98 -2.29 9.55 -4.09
CA VAL A 98 -1.71 8.92 -2.90
C VAL A 98 -0.28 9.41 -2.71
N LEU A 99 0.02 9.91 -1.51
CA LEU A 99 1.35 10.34 -1.09
C LEU A 99 1.76 9.55 0.14
N ILE A 100 3.04 9.17 0.23
CA ILE A 100 3.57 8.43 1.39
C ILE A 100 4.80 9.17 1.90
N THR A 101 4.85 9.51 3.19
CA THR A 101 5.98 10.26 3.75
C THR A 101 6.29 9.93 5.20
N LYS A 102 7.55 10.18 5.57
CA LYS A 102 8.10 10.27 6.93
C LYS A 102 8.65 11.69 7.24
N CYS A 103 8.62 12.60 6.25
CA CYS A 103 9.14 13.94 6.38
C CYS A 103 8.03 14.94 6.69
N LEU A 104 8.42 16.13 7.16
CA LEU A 104 7.48 17.25 7.34
C LEU A 104 6.92 17.69 5.98
N ILE A 105 5.63 17.88 5.92
CA ILE A 105 4.96 18.47 4.75
C ILE A 105 4.90 19.97 4.98
N PRO A 106 5.49 20.80 4.10
CA PRO A 106 5.40 22.26 4.22
C PRO A 106 3.96 22.77 4.13
N ASP A 107 3.65 23.84 4.84
CA ASP A 107 2.30 24.44 4.87
C ASP A 107 1.80 24.83 3.49
N GLU A 108 2.70 25.30 2.61
CA GLU A 108 2.41 25.59 1.22
C GLU A 108 1.90 24.34 0.48
N MET A 109 2.56 23.21 0.69
CA MET A 109 2.13 21.93 0.09
C MET A 109 0.81 21.44 0.67
N ILE A 110 0.59 21.59 1.97
CA ILE A 110 -0.71 21.29 2.59
C ILE A 110 -1.82 22.11 1.94
N SER A 111 -1.57 23.42 1.73
CA SER A 111 -2.50 24.33 1.06
C SER A 111 -2.79 23.90 -0.39
N LYS A 112 -1.76 23.49 -1.14
CA LYS A 112 -1.91 22.98 -2.51
C LYS A 112 -2.69 21.67 -2.54
N LEU A 113 -2.38 20.71 -1.67
CA LEU A 113 -3.11 19.45 -1.58
C LEU A 113 -4.58 19.66 -1.17
N LYS A 114 -4.84 20.60 -0.27
CA LYS A 114 -6.18 21.02 0.09
C LYS A 114 -6.94 21.59 -1.10
N PHE A 115 -6.32 22.48 -1.88
CA PHE A 115 -6.91 23.05 -3.10
C PHE A 115 -7.27 21.95 -4.11
N ILE A 116 -6.37 20.99 -4.35
CA ILE A 116 -6.63 19.84 -5.25
C ILE A 116 -7.83 19.03 -4.76
N ARG A 117 -7.92 18.74 -3.46
CA ARG A 117 -9.06 18.03 -2.86
C ARG A 117 -10.35 18.82 -3.02
N ASP A 118 -10.33 20.12 -2.73
CA ASP A 118 -11.52 20.99 -2.80
C ASP A 118 -12.01 21.16 -4.26
N SER A 119 -11.13 20.92 -5.24
CA SER A 119 -11.48 20.82 -6.67
C SER A 119 -12.14 19.48 -7.06
N GLY A 120 -12.41 18.59 -6.09
CA GLY A 120 -13.14 17.33 -6.28
C GLY A 120 -12.27 16.11 -6.58
N ARG A 121 -10.94 16.22 -6.44
CA ARG A 121 -10.04 15.07 -6.53
C ARG A 121 -9.67 14.58 -5.14
N ASN A 122 -9.80 13.27 -4.89
CA ASN A 122 -9.32 12.72 -3.62
C ASN A 122 -7.79 12.81 -3.53
N VAL A 123 -7.32 13.26 -2.38
CA VAL A 123 -5.91 13.23 -1.99
C VAL A 123 -5.82 12.51 -0.66
N VAL A 124 -5.03 11.45 -0.57
CA VAL A 124 -4.84 10.68 0.65
C VAL A 124 -3.35 10.63 0.98
N VAL A 125 -3.01 10.98 2.21
CA VAL A 125 -1.63 10.95 2.69
C VAL A 125 -1.44 9.81 3.67
N TYR A 126 -0.52 8.91 3.35
CA TYR A 126 -0.02 7.88 4.25
C TYR A 126 1.12 8.46 5.08
N LEU A 127 0.88 8.68 6.35
CA LEU A 127 1.93 9.10 7.28
C LEU A 127 2.58 7.86 7.88
N SER A 128 3.82 7.61 7.48
CA SER A 128 4.55 6.43 7.89
C SER A 128 5.19 6.65 9.27
N TYR A 129 4.41 6.41 10.32
CA TYR A 129 4.78 6.55 11.71
C TYR A 129 4.87 5.16 12.36
N SER A 130 6.09 4.71 12.60
CA SER A 130 6.39 3.37 13.13
C SER A 130 6.47 3.32 14.65
N GLY A 131 6.67 4.44 15.32
CA GLY A 131 7.01 4.50 16.74
C GLY A 131 8.38 3.92 17.09
N LEU A 132 9.21 3.57 16.06
CA LEU A 132 10.59 3.09 16.26
C LEU A 132 11.55 4.25 16.54
N GLY A 133 12.64 3.97 17.25
CA GLY A 133 13.64 4.96 17.59
C GLY A 133 14.67 5.24 16.48
N LYS A 134 15.60 6.16 16.78
CA LYS A 134 16.68 6.56 15.87
C LYS A 134 17.66 5.42 15.56
N GLU A 135 17.71 4.40 16.37
CA GLU A 135 18.51 3.18 16.11
C GLU A 135 18.00 2.41 14.88
N VAL A 136 16.73 2.58 14.52
CA VAL A 136 16.11 1.94 13.35
C VAL A 136 15.82 2.95 12.24
N GLU A 137 15.49 4.19 12.60
CA GLU A 137 15.14 5.29 11.69
C GLU A 137 16.05 6.52 11.94
N PRO A 138 17.37 6.44 11.65
CA PRO A 138 18.38 7.41 12.12
C PRO A 138 18.09 8.86 11.72
N ASN A 139 17.63 9.09 10.50
CA ASN A 139 17.43 10.42 9.94
C ASN A 139 15.94 10.84 9.89
N VAL A 140 15.04 10.05 10.49
CA VAL A 140 13.61 10.39 10.57
C VAL A 140 13.36 11.26 11.81
N ASN A 141 12.68 12.38 11.61
CA ASN A 141 12.20 13.21 12.72
C ASN A 141 10.73 12.86 13.00
N HIS A 142 10.47 12.12 14.07
CA HIS A 142 9.14 11.67 14.45
C HIS A 142 8.23 12.82 14.89
N ASP A 143 8.78 13.91 15.42
CA ASP A 143 7.98 15.10 15.77
C ASP A 143 7.41 15.77 14.52
N ASN A 144 8.16 15.78 13.42
CA ASN A 144 7.67 16.25 12.12
C ASN A 144 6.50 15.39 11.60
N ILE A 145 6.60 14.06 11.75
CA ILE A 145 5.49 13.19 11.35
C ILE A 145 4.27 13.45 12.24
N ARG A 146 4.46 13.61 13.53
CA ARG A 146 3.38 13.92 14.49
C ARG A 146 2.73 15.28 14.17
N ALA A 147 3.51 16.29 13.81
CA ALA A 147 2.98 17.57 13.35
C ALA A 147 2.10 17.44 12.10
N ASN A 148 2.51 16.60 11.13
CA ASN A 148 1.71 16.34 9.93
C ASN A 148 0.33 15.76 10.24
N PHE A 149 0.18 14.88 11.23
CA PHE A 149 -1.14 14.37 11.62
C PHE A 149 -2.09 15.50 11.97
N LYS A 150 -1.63 16.45 12.80
CA LYS A 150 -2.42 17.61 13.17
C LYS A 150 -2.72 18.50 11.96
N ASN A 151 -1.68 18.92 11.23
CA ASN A 151 -1.79 19.89 10.15
C ASN A 151 -2.69 19.41 9.00
N LEU A 152 -2.56 18.14 8.61
CA LEU A 152 -3.41 17.53 7.59
C LEU A 152 -4.86 17.36 8.09
N SER A 153 -5.04 16.95 9.33
CA SER A 153 -6.37 16.81 9.94
C SER A 153 -7.09 18.15 10.01
N ASP A 154 -6.43 19.20 10.48
CA ASP A 154 -6.96 20.57 10.54
C ASP A 154 -7.32 21.09 9.14
N SER A 155 -6.58 20.67 8.12
CA SER A 155 -6.84 21.00 6.71
C SER A 155 -7.91 20.11 6.07
N GLY A 156 -8.40 19.09 6.78
CA GLY A 156 -9.38 18.10 6.32
C GLY A 156 -8.83 17.15 5.26
N ILE A 157 -7.52 17.03 5.07
CA ILE A 157 -6.92 16.09 4.13
C ILE A 157 -6.99 14.68 4.72
N PRO A 158 -7.53 13.69 3.99
CA PRO A 158 -7.59 12.30 4.44
C PRO A 158 -6.22 11.72 4.78
N ILE A 159 -6.07 11.22 6.01
CA ILE A 159 -4.85 10.60 6.50
C ILE A 159 -5.08 9.10 6.64
N ILE A 160 -4.07 8.31 6.31
CA ILE A 160 -3.93 6.92 6.73
C ILE A 160 -2.65 6.82 7.56
N HIS A 161 -2.78 6.33 8.79
CA HIS A 161 -1.61 5.97 9.57
C HIS A 161 -0.95 4.73 8.95
N TYR A 162 0.30 4.87 8.51
CA TYR A 162 1.06 3.76 7.96
C TYR A 162 1.97 3.20 9.04
N TYR A 163 1.45 2.22 9.80
CA TYR A 163 2.16 1.55 10.88
C TYR A 163 3.12 0.51 10.27
N ARG A 164 4.21 1.01 9.73
CA ARG A 164 5.18 0.22 8.97
C ARG A 164 6.62 0.65 9.27
N PRO A 165 7.51 -0.34 9.54
CA PRO A 165 7.20 -1.75 9.72
C PRO A 165 6.55 -1.99 11.08
N PHE A 166 5.72 -3.01 11.16
CA PHE A 166 5.23 -3.53 12.43
C PHE A 166 6.14 -4.71 12.83
N THR A 167 6.88 -4.55 13.91
CA THR A 167 7.98 -5.44 14.32
C THR A 167 7.84 -5.79 15.79
N PRO A 168 8.55 -6.78 16.31
CA PRO A 168 8.58 -7.05 17.75
C PRO A 168 8.99 -5.85 18.62
N GLN A 169 9.78 -4.92 18.07
CA GLN A 169 10.26 -3.75 18.80
C GLN A 169 9.18 -2.70 19.06
N ASN A 170 8.17 -2.60 18.19
CA ASN A 170 7.05 -1.65 18.32
C ASN A 170 5.69 -2.33 18.49
N SER A 171 5.68 -3.62 18.80
CA SER A 171 4.46 -4.42 18.97
C SER A 171 4.17 -4.81 20.42
N SER A 172 4.89 -4.27 21.41
CA SER A 172 4.46 -4.41 22.80
C SER A 172 3.19 -3.59 23.04
N LYS A 173 2.37 -4.00 24.02
CA LYS A 173 1.12 -3.32 24.38
C LYS A 173 1.34 -1.83 24.62
N GLU A 174 2.35 -1.50 25.40
CA GLU A 174 2.71 -0.12 25.74
C GLU A 174 3.07 0.70 24.50
N LYS A 175 3.80 0.12 23.55
CA LYS A 175 4.17 0.80 22.30
C LYS A 175 2.99 0.97 21.36
N ILE A 176 2.11 -0.01 21.30
CA ILE A 176 0.86 0.07 20.57
C ILE A 176 0.01 1.20 21.15
N ASP A 177 -0.21 1.20 22.47
CA ASP A 177 -1.03 2.19 23.15
C ASP A 177 -0.45 3.61 22.97
N GLU A 178 0.86 3.79 23.20
CA GLU A 178 1.53 5.08 22.98
C GLU A 178 1.31 5.62 21.55
N THR A 179 1.41 4.74 20.56
CA THR A 179 1.24 5.12 19.16
C THR A 179 -0.21 5.46 18.84
N LEU A 180 -1.15 4.62 19.28
CA LEU A 180 -2.56 4.73 18.91
C LEU A 180 -3.29 5.81 19.70
N ASP A 181 -2.95 6.03 20.96
CA ASP A 181 -3.47 7.15 21.78
C ASP A 181 -3.18 8.51 21.14
N PHE A 182 -2.11 8.56 20.36
CA PHE A 182 -1.80 9.74 19.57
C PHE A 182 -2.56 9.74 18.24
N VAL A 183 -2.47 8.65 17.45
CA VAL A 183 -2.90 8.60 16.06
C VAL A 183 -4.41 8.68 15.90
N HIS A 184 -5.19 8.00 16.75
CA HIS A 184 -6.65 7.92 16.57
C HIS A 184 -7.36 9.28 16.74
N LYS A 185 -6.70 10.28 17.33
CA LYS A 185 -7.18 11.66 17.40
C LYS A 185 -7.32 12.31 16.01
N TYR A 186 -6.60 11.80 15.02
CA TYR A 186 -6.48 12.40 13.69
C TYR A 186 -6.99 11.51 12.57
N THR A 187 -6.91 10.20 12.73
CA THR A 187 -7.41 9.23 11.73
C THR A 187 -7.85 7.92 12.38
N PRO A 188 -9.00 7.38 11.98
CA PRO A 188 -9.46 6.07 12.45
C PRO A 188 -8.90 4.90 11.63
N VAL A 189 -8.00 5.14 10.67
CA VAL A 189 -7.54 4.10 9.72
C VAL A 189 -6.03 3.95 9.79
N SER A 190 -5.59 2.72 10.05
CA SER A 190 -4.20 2.30 9.96
C SER A 190 -4.00 1.23 8.88
N ALA A 191 -2.98 1.39 8.06
CA ALA A 191 -2.45 0.32 7.22
C ALA A 191 -1.21 -0.25 7.93
N THR A 192 -1.28 -1.52 8.31
CA THR A 192 -0.24 -2.16 9.10
C THR A 192 0.42 -3.26 8.29
N MET A 193 1.72 -3.17 8.14
CA MET A 193 2.51 -4.18 7.42
C MET A 193 3.66 -4.66 8.27
N GLY A 194 3.88 -5.96 8.28
CA GLY A 194 5.04 -6.58 8.89
C GLY A 194 6.34 -6.18 8.18
N LEU A 195 7.44 -6.58 8.78
CA LEU A 195 8.77 -6.39 8.21
C LEU A 195 8.90 -7.23 6.94
N MET A 196 9.24 -6.60 5.84
CA MET A 196 9.47 -7.31 4.57
C MET A 196 10.89 -7.89 4.53
N TYR A 197 11.04 -9.06 3.95
CA TYR A 197 12.34 -9.65 3.70
C TYR A 197 13.13 -8.82 2.68
N VAL A 198 14.32 -8.40 3.08
CA VAL A 198 15.26 -7.65 2.22
C VAL A 198 16.64 -8.33 2.31
N PRO A 199 17.03 -9.15 1.31
CA PRO A 199 18.24 -9.96 1.36
C PRO A 199 19.52 -9.18 1.76
N THR A 200 19.72 -8.02 1.16
CA THR A 200 20.88 -7.16 1.45
C THR A 200 20.97 -6.71 2.91
N MET A 201 19.82 -6.41 3.52
CA MET A 201 19.76 -6.07 4.95
C MET A 201 20.11 -7.28 5.83
N MET A 202 19.60 -8.44 5.46
CA MET A 202 19.78 -9.68 6.23
C MET A 202 21.24 -10.10 6.38
N GLU A 203 22.09 -9.71 5.44
CA GLU A 203 23.51 -10.07 5.45
C GLU A 203 24.36 -9.13 6.30
N ASN A 204 23.96 -7.86 6.40
CA ASN A 204 24.84 -6.78 6.88
C ASN A 204 24.27 -5.96 8.04
N ASP A 205 23.05 -6.22 8.50
CA ASP A 205 22.40 -5.39 9.50
C ASP A 205 22.00 -6.16 10.76
N SER A 206 22.50 -5.72 11.92
CA SER A 206 22.14 -6.21 13.25
C SER A 206 20.66 -5.98 13.61
N LEU A 207 19.91 -5.22 12.79
CA LEU A 207 18.46 -5.07 12.95
C LEU A 207 17.76 -6.43 13.09
N TRP A 208 18.30 -7.46 12.46
CA TRP A 208 17.73 -8.80 12.44
C TRP A 208 18.16 -9.68 13.61
N ASP A 209 19.07 -9.22 14.45
CA ASP A 209 19.56 -10.00 15.59
C ASP A 209 18.44 -10.27 16.61
N TYR A 210 17.47 -9.38 16.72
CA TYR A 210 16.31 -9.59 17.59
C TYR A 210 15.30 -10.60 17.03
N LEU A 211 15.44 -11.00 15.75
CA LEU A 211 14.67 -12.07 15.13
C LEU A 211 15.32 -13.43 15.32
N ASN A 212 16.24 -13.57 16.27
CA ASN A 212 17.04 -14.79 16.55
C ASN A 212 16.21 -16.05 16.82
N VAL A 213 14.92 -15.91 17.08
CA VAL A 213 13.98 -17.04 17.23
C VAL A 213 13.63 -17.70 15.90
N VAL A 214 14.09 -17.11 14.77
CA VAL A 214 13.74 -17.58 13.44
C VAL A 214 15.02 -17.86 12.65
N SER A 215 15.07 -19.02 12.00
CA SER A 215 16.21 -19.37 11.15
C SER A 215 16.27 -18.48 9.92
N LYS A 216 17.49 -18.19 9.41
CA LYS A 216 17.67 -17.46 8.15
C LYS A 216 16.95 -18.12 6.97
N ASP A 217 16.83 -19.45 6.98
CA ASP A 217 16.16 -20.19 5.92
C ASP A 217 14.63 -20.05 5.97
N GLU A 218 14.06 -19.88 7.15
CA GLU A 218 12.65 -19.55 7.31
C GLU A 218 12.37 -18.11 6.87
N LEU A 219 13.24 -17.16 7.24
CA LEU A 219 13.16 -15.78 6.80
C LEU A 219 13.21 -15.64 5.27
N LYS A 220 14.07 -16.40 4.59
CA LYS A 220 14.17 -16.41 3.13
C LYS A 220 12.89 -16.85 2.43
N LYS A 221 12.05 -17.63 3.11
CA LYS A 221 10.77 -18.12 2.60
C LYS A 221 9.59 -17.19 2.92
N ALA A 222 9.80 -16.20 3.76
CA ALA A 222 8.75 -15.28 4.20
C ALA A 222 8.69 -14.03 3.32
N VAL A 223 7.47 -13.59 3.00
CA VAL A 223 7.26 -12.29 2.33
C VAL A 223 7.24 -11.16 3.35
N SER A 224 6.70 -11.42 4.53
CA SER A 224 6.68 -10.48 5.64
C SER A 224 6.71 -11.21 6.98
N ILE A 225 7.14 -10.50 8.00
CA ILE A 225 7.28 -11.00 9.36
C ILE A 225 6.25 -10.26 10.22
N TRP A 226 5.45 -11.02 10.97
CA TRP A 226 4.36 -10.51 11.79
C TRP A 226 4.47 -10.96 13.23
N THR A 227 3.86 -10.20 14.14
CA THR A 227 3.66 -10.58 15.53
C THR A 227 2.19 -10.90 15.77
N GLU A 228 1.86 -12.17 16.03
CA GLU A 228 0.48 -12.64 16.18
C GLU A 228 -0.21 -12.01 17.40
N GLU A 229 0.47 -12.01 18.56
CA GLU A 229 -0.06 -11.45 19.81
C GLU A 229 -0.45 -9.97 19.69
N ALA A 230 0.26 -9.22 18.86
CA ALA A 230 -0.05 -7.81 18.66
C ALA A 230 -1.31 -7.62 17.82
N TRP A 231 -1.60 -8.53 16.88
CA TRP A 231 -2.85 -8.52 16.15
C TRP A 231 -4.04 -8.82 17.06
N ASP A 232 -3.93 -9.84 17.92
CA ASP A 232 -4.95 -10.16 18.91
C ASP A 232 -5.21 -8.94 19.82
N TYR A 233 -4.14 -8.29 20.29
CA TYR A 233 -4.26 -7.09 21.10
C TYR A 233 -4.97 -5.94 20.40
N PHE A 234 -4.70 -5.70 19.11
CA PHE A 234 -5.41 -4.68 18.33
C PHE A 234 -6.92 -4.94 18.30
N TYR A 235 -7.33 -6.17 18.02
CA TYR A 235 -8.76 -6.50 17.90
C TYR A 235 -9.48 -6.49 19.22
N GLU A 236 -8.82 -6.88 20.29
CA GLU A 236 -9.41 -6.87 21.62
C GLU A 236 -9.61 -5.46 22.18
N ASN A 237 -8.70 -4.52 21.87
CA ASN A 237 -8.66 -3.23 22.55
C ASN A 237 -9.00 -2.02 21.66
N TYR A 238 -8.85 -2.12 20.33
CA TYR A 238 -8.98 -0.97 19.42
C TYR A 238 -9.99 -1.16 18.30
N ASP A 239 -10.64 -2.31 18.18
CA ASP A 239 -11.54 -2.64 17.06
C ASP A 239 -12.68 -1.64 16.82
N SER A 240 -13.13 -0.93 17.85
CA SER A 240 -14.22 0.04 17.74
C SER A 240 -13.79 1.43 17.27
N GLU A 241 -12.56 1.83 17.53
CA GLU A 241 -12.08 3.20 17.35
C GLU A 241 -11.00 3.34 16.27
N GLN A 242 -10.14 2.33 16.14
CA GLN A 242 -9.08 2.30 15.15
C GLN A 242 -9.17 1.04 14.30
N PHE A 243 -9.22 1.21 12.97
CA PHE A 243 -9.35 0.11 12.02
C PHE A 243 -8.01 -0.20 11.38
N PHE A 244 -7.56 -1.44 11.57
CA PHE A 244 -6.30 -1.94 11.07
C PHE A 244 -6.51 -2.76 9.81
N TYR A 245 -5.80 -2.38 8.75
CA TYR A 245 -5.82 -3.12 7.50
C TYR A 245 -4.43 -3.64 7.18
N GLN A 246 -4.33 -4.92 6.87
CA GLN A 246 -3.07 -5.56 6.44
C GLN A 246 -2.67 -5.17 5.01
N THR A 247 -3.53 -4.46 4.29
CA THR A 247 -3.26 -4.06 2.91
C THR A 247 -3.51 -2.58 2.70
N ASN A 248 -2.65 -1.96 1.89
CA ASN A 248 -2.82 -0.56 1.50
C ASN A 248 -4.13 -0.32 0.77
N THR A 249 -4.52 -1.27 -0.09
CA THR A 249 -5.76 -1.18 -0.88
C THR A 249 -6.99 -1.12 0.02
N CYS A 250 -7.07 -1.98 1.04
CA CYS A 250 -8.20 -1.97 1.96
C CYS A 250 -8.23 -0.68 2.79
N ALA A 251 -7.09 -0.23 3.30
CA ALA A 251 -6.99 1.02 4.05
C ALA A 251 -7.40 2.23 3.22
N LEU A 252 -6.91 2.33 1.97
CA LEU A 252 -7.26 3.41 1.06
C LEU A 252 -8.76 3.46 0.78
N ASN A 253 -9.33 2.31 0.40
CA ASN A 253 -10.75 2.26 0.06
C ASN A 253 -11.65 2.48 1.27
N ALA A 254 -11.27 1.99 2.45
CA ALA A 254 -11.97 2.29 3.70
C ALA A 254 -11.97 3.79 4.01
N ARG A 255 -10.83 4.46 3.82
CA ARG A 255 -10.70 5.90 4.05
C ARG A 255 -11.52 6.72 3.06
N LEU A 256 -11.70 6.21 1.84
CA LEU A 256 -12.49 6.84 0.76
C LEU A 256 -13.97 6.40 0.76
N GLY A 257 -14.39 5.48 1.61
CA GLY A 257 -15.75 4.92 1.62
C GLY A 257 -16.09 4.10 0.36
N LYS A 258 -15.08 3.52 -0.29
CA LYS A 258 -15.21 2.73 -1.52
C LYS A 258 -15.08 1.22 -1.22
N PRO A 259 -15.62 0.32 -2.06
CA PRO A 259 -15.34 -1.10 -1.94
C PRO A 259 -13.86 -1.38 -2.20
N SER A 260 -13.26 -2.31 -1.42
CA SER A 260 -11.87 -2.69 -1.64
C SER A 260 -11.72 -3.50 -2.91
N THR A 261 -10.78 -3.08 -3.74
CA THR A 261 -10.46 -3.72 -5.02
C THR A 261 -9.61 -4.97 -4.88
N GLN A 262 -9.17 -5.31 -3.68
CA GLN A 262 -8.32 -6.47 -3.45
C GLN A 262 -9.10 -7.74 -3.15
N TYR A 263 -10.14 -7.63 -2.33
CA TYR A 263 -10.89 -8.79 -1.87
C TYR A 263 -12.39 -8.73 -2.19
N TYR A 264 -12.94 -7.55 -2.36
CA TYR A 264 -14.36 -7.32 -2.67
C TYR A 264 -15.35 -8.10 -1.80
N GLY A 265 -15.01 -8.33 -0.52
CA GLY A 265 -15.90 -9.04 0.39
C GLY A 265 -15.95 -10.55 0.21
N THR A 266 -14.94 -11.13 -0.45
CA THR A 266 -14.78 -12.58 -0.65
C THR A 266 -14.45 -13.33 0.65
N TYR A 267 -14.33 -14.65 0.54
CA TYR A 267 -14.02 -15.57 1.65
C TYR A 267 -12.80 -15.15 2.49
N GLU A 268 -11.79 -14.54 1.87
CA GLU A 268 -10.61 -14.04 2.56
C GLU A 268 -10.95 -12.93 3.57
N CYS A 269 -11.90 -12.06 3.23
CA CYS A 269 -12.39 -11.05 4.17
C CYS A 269 -13.08 -11.65 5.39
N GLU A 270 -13.68 -12.83 5.25
CA GLU A 270 -14.36 -13.51 6.35
C GLU A 270 -13.38 -14.23 7.26
N ASN A 271 -12.35 -14.86 6.68
CA ASN A 271 -11.39 -15.65 7.41
C ASN A 271 -10.33 -14.83 8.14
N PHE A 272 -9.96 -13.69 7.60
CA PHE A 272 -8.91 -12.88 8.22
C PHE A 272 -9.40 -11.97 9.34
N ASN A 273 -10.68 -11.91 9.60
CA ASN A 273 -11.31 -11.14 10.68
C ASN A 273 -10.86 -9.67 10.86
N HIS A 274 -10.13 -9.14 9.88
CA HIS A 274 -9.37 -7.89 9.98
C HIS A 274 -10.03 -6.74 9.24
N CYS A 275 -11.33 -6.75 9.12
CA CYS A 275 -12.05 -5.70 8.43
C CYS A 275 -13.16 -5.13 9.31
N ASN A 276 -13.19 -3.83 9.39
CA ASN A 276 -14.28 -3.11 10.01
C ASN A 276 -15.64 -3.58 9.46
N PRO A 277 -16.65 -3.86 10.30
CA PRO A 277 -17.98 -4.29 9.86
C PRO A 277 -18.63 -3.34 8.83
N LYS A 278 -18.41 -2.03 8.98
CA LYS A 278 -18.93 -1.02 8.04
C LYS A 278 -18.29 -1.17 6.66
N GLN A 279 -16.98 -1.31 6.60
CA GLN A 279 -16.26 -1.51 5.33
C GLN A 279 -16.61 -2.87 4.71
N ARG A 280 -16.72 -3.91 5.51
CA ARG A 280 -17.17 -5.24 5.05
C ARG A 280 -18.55 -5.18 4.41
N LYS A 281 -19.48 -4.41 4.99
CA LYS A 281 -20.81 -4.20 4.42
C LYS A 281 -20.74 -3.50 3.06
N ILE A 282 -19.90 -2.48 2.91
CA ILE A 282 -19.69 -1.78 1.62
C ILE A 282 -19.21 -2.77 0.55
N CYS A 283 -18.18 -3.57 0.85
CA CYS A 283 -17.65 -4.55 -0.09
C CYS A 283 -18.66 -5.65 -0.46
N LYS A 284 -19.41 -6.18 0.53
CA LYS A 284 -20.43 -7.21 0.29
C LYS A 284 -21.62 -6.68 -0.53
N ASN A 285 -22.03 -5.46 -0.31
CA ASN A 285 -23.09 -4.85 -1.13
C ASN A 285 -22.62 -4.70 -2.57
N HIS A 286 -21.42 -4.16 -2.78
CA HIS A 286 -20.83 -4.05 -4.12
C HIS A 286 -20.77 -5.40 -4.84
N ALA A 287 -20.30 -6.46 -4.17
CA ALA A 287 -20.23 -7.79 -4.77
C ALA A 287 -21.61 -8.35 -5.20
N ARG A 288 -22.69 -7.98 -4.50
CA ARG A 288 -24.06 -8.40 -4.86
C ARG A 288 -24.63 -7.63 -6.05
N GLU A 289 -24.16 -6.42 -6.29
CA GLU A 289 -24.62 -5.52 -7.36
C GLU A 289 -23.90 -5.72 -8.69
N ILE A 290 -22.91 -6.62 -8.73
CA ILE A 290 -22.13 -6.86 -9.96
C ILE A 290 -23.00 -7.52 -11.03
N ASP A 291 -23.11 -6.88 -12.19
CA ASP A 291 -23.68 -7.48 -13.39
C ASP A 291 -22.65 -8.44 -14.02
N LYS A 292 -22.83 -9.73 -13.76
CA LYS A 292 -21.95 -10.79 -14.25
C LYS A 292 -21.84 -10.78 -15.80
N SER A 293 -22.92 -10.49 -16.51
CA SER A 293 -22.92 -10.45 -17.99
C SER A 293 -22.08 -9.30 -18.53
N GLN A 294 -22.22 -8.10 -17.96
CA GLN A 294 -21.38 -6.96 -18.34
C GLN A 294 -19.91 -7.17 -17.95
N THR A 295 -19.66 -7.77 -16.79
CA THR A 295 -18.30 -8.09 -16.33
C THR A 295 -17.59 -9.02 -17.31
N ILE A 296 -18.29 -10.04 -17.84
CA ILE A 296 -17.73 -10.95 -18.84
C ILE A 296 -17.38 -10.23 -20.13
N LYS A 297 -18.30 -9.42 -20.67
CA LYS A 297 -18.04 -8.63 -21.89
C LYS A 297 -16.85 -7.69 -21.72
N ARG A 298 -16.73 -7.09 -20.54
CA ARG A 298 -15.61 -6.22 -20.22
C ARG A 298 -14.30 -6.99 -20.02
N LEU A 299 -14.36 -8.22 -19.50
CA LEU A 299 -13.20 -9.10 -19.40
C LEU A 299 -12.56 -9.36 -20.77
N ASP A 300 -13.34 -9.75 -21.77
CA ASP A 300 -12.86 -9.96 -23.14
C ASP A 300 -12.12 -8.74 -23.69
N TYR A 301 -12.73 -7.57 -23.52
CA TYR A 301 -12.13 -6.31 -23.95
C TYR A 301 -10.79 -6.04 -23.25
N LEU A 302 -10.74 -6.21 -21.92
CA LEU A 302 -9.56 -5.94 -21.12
C LEU A 302 -8.42 -6.93 -21.40
N LEU A 303 -8.72 -8.21 -21.59
CA LEU A 303 -7.72 -9.20 -21.95
C LEU A 303 -7.09 -8.88 -23.32
N LYS A 304 -7.90 -8.51 -24.31
CA LYS A 304 -7.41 -8.05 -25.63
C LYS A 304 -6.55 -6.78 -25.50
N HIS A 305 -6.98 -5.82 -24.65
CA HIS A 305 -6.19 -4.62 -24.39
C HIS A 305 -4.82 -4.96 -23.78
N LEU A 306 -4.73 -6.00 -22.95
CA LEU A 306 -3.49 -6.49 -22.38
C LEU A 306 -2.65 -7.34 -23.36
N GLY A 307 -3.13 -7.52 -24.60
CA GLY A 307 -2.46 -8.35 -25.61
C GLY A 307 -2.62 -9.85 -25.39
N ILE A 308 -3.64 -10.27 -24.63
CA ILE A 308 -3.93 -11.66 -24.32
C ILE A 308 -5.02 -12.15 -25.29
N ASP A 309 -4.62 -12.86 -26.31
CA ASP A 309 -5.50 -13.41 -27.36
C ASP A 309 -5.55 -14.95 -27.33
N SER A 310 -5.37 -15.53 -26.16
CA SER A 310 -5.39 -16.97 -25.93
C SER A 310 -6.79 -17.47 -25.61
N ARG A 311 -7.05 -18.74 -25.89
CA ARG A 311 -8.31 -19.38 -25.44
C ARG A 311 -8.29 -19.51 -23.92
N TYR A 312 -9.34 -19.05 -23.27
CA TYR A 312 -9.53 -19.16 -21.83
C TYR A 312 -10.97 -19.54 -21.51
N THR A 313 -11.17 -20.02 -20.32
CA THR A 313 -12.49 -20.22 -19.72
C THR A 313 -12.56 -19.40 -18.44
N PHE A 314 -13.77 -19.12 -17.98
CA PHE A 314 -13.97 -18.38 -16.74
C PHE A 314 -15.12 -18.97 -15.93
N GLU A 315 -15.07 -18.76 -14.64
CA GLU A 315 -16.09 -19.17 -13.69
C GLU A 315 -16.27 -18.10 -12.62
N PHE A 316 -17.54 -17.74 -12.33
CA PHE A 316 -17.84 -16.91 -11.17
C PHE A 316 -18.05 -17.83 -9.95
N ASP A 317 -17.18 -17.67 -8.97
CA ASP A 317 -17.33 -18.26 -7.65
C ASP A 317 -17.81 -17.18 -6.68
N ASP A 318 -18.98 -17.35 -6.10
CA ASP A 318 -19.57 -16.39 -5.17
C ASP A 318 -18.74 -16.20 -3.89
N LYS A 319 -17.83 -17.14 -3.57
CA LYS A 319 -16.93 -17.06 -2.43
C LYS A 319 -15.59 -16.39 -2.76
N HIS A 320 -15.06 -16.64 -3.94
CA HIS A 320 -13.69 -16.27 -4.28
C HIS A 320 -13.59 -15.22 -5.40
N GLY A 321 -14.63 -15.00 -6.19
CA GLY A 321 -14.65 -14.03 -7.27
C GLY A 321 -14.61 -14.64 -8.67
N LEU A 322 -13.92 -14.01 -9.62
CA LEU A 322 -13.81 -14.44 -11.01
C LEU A 322 -12.55 -15.27 -11.25
N LYS A 323 -12.73 -16.55 -11.50
CA LYS A 323 -11.66 -17.46 -11.89
C LYS A 323 -11.47 -17.44 -13.40
N ILE A 324 -10.22 -17.34 -13.85
CA ILE A 324 -9.84 -17.47 -15.26
C ILE A 324 -8.90 -18.66 -15.40
N SER A 325 -9.18 -19.54 -16.36
CA SER A 325 -8.45 -20.77 -16.62
C SER A 325 -7.91 -20.80 -18.05
N GLY A 326 -6.75 -21.42 -18.24
CA GLY A 326 -6.14 -21.59 -19.56
C GLY A 326 -5.19 -20.45 -19.96
N ILE A 327 -4.99 -19.46 -19.11
CA ILE A 327 -4.01 -18.38 -19.34
C ILE A 327 -3.17 -18.13 -18.08
N GLU A 328 -1.99 -17.58 -18.28
CA GLU A 328 -1.17 -17.05 -17.20
C GLU A 328 -1.27 -15.53 -17.16
N LEU A 329 -1.46 -14.97 -15.96
CA LEU A 329 -1.50 -13.54 -15.72
C LEU A 329 -0.48 -13.18 -14.65
N ASP A 330 0.24 -12.10 -14.89
CA ASP A 330 1.09 -11.52 -13.85
C ASP A 330 0.25 -10.74 -12.82
N VAL A 331 0.87 -10.42 -11.72
CA VAL A 331 0.26 -9.68 -10.62
C VAL A 331 -0.33 -8.34 -11.04
N LYS A 332 0.33 -7.63 -11.96
CA LYS A 332 -0.14 -6.34 -12.45
C LYS A 332 -1.41 -6.49 -13.27
N SER A 333 -1.45 -7.49 -14.14
CA SER A 333 -2.64 -7.83 -14.93
C SER A 333 -3.81 -8.25 -14.04
N LEU A 334 -3.58 -9.09 -13.02
CA LEU A 334 -4.62 -9.48 -12.06
C LEU A 334 -5.16 -8.30 -11.28
N SER A 335 -4.27 -7.40 -10.82
CA SER A 335 -4.66 -6.18 -10.12
C SER A 335 -5.49 -5.27 -11.00
N TYR A 336 -5.03 -5.04 -12.22
CA TYR A 336 -5.72 -4.20 -13.21
C TYR A 336 -7.11 -4.73 -13.53
N LEU A 337 -7.22 -6.03 -13.83
CA LEU A 337 -8.49 -6.67 -14.09
C LEU A 337 -9.43 -6.59 -12.89
N SER A 338 -8.95 -6.88 -11.69
CA SER A 338 -9.77 -6.79 -10.48
C SER A 338 -10.32 -5.38 -10.25
N TYR A 339 -9.50 -4.37 -10.45
CA TYR A 339 -9.94 -2.97 -10.37
C TYR A 339 -11.04 -2.65 -11.37
N LEU A 340 -10.80 -2.92 -12.64
CA LEU A 340 -11.70 -2.50 -13.70
C LEU A 340 -12.97 -3.34 -13.80
N LEU A 341 -12.90 -4.59 -13.39
CA LEU A 341 -14.08 -5.47 -13.36
C LEU A 341 -14.90 -5.33 -12.07
N GLY A 342 -14.35 -4.71 -11.04
CA GLY A 342 -15.01 -4.58 -9.74
C GLY A 342 -15.19 -5.91 -9.01
N VAL A 343 -14.40 -6.91 -9.34
CA VAL A 343 -14.43 -8.25 -8.75
C VAL A 343 -13.02 -8.78 -8.57
N LYS A 344 -12.80 -9.55 -7.52
CA LYS A 344 -11.52 -10.23 -7.36
C LYS A 344 -11.31 -11.20 -8.53
N VAL A 345 -10.15 -11.09 -9.18
CA VAL A 345 -9.74 -11.97 -10.28
C VAL A 345 -8.58 -12.86 -9.83
N TYR A 346 -8.64 -14.13 -10.19
CA TYR A 346 -7.57 -15.09 -9.95
C TYR A 346 -7.46 -16.10 -11.11
N VAL A 347 -6.34 -16.82 -11.19
CA VAL A 347 -6.07 -17.81 -12.23
C VAL A 347 -5.86 -19.21 -11.62
N ASP A 348 -5.96 -20.25 -12.41
CA ASP A 348 -5.90 -21.67 -12.00
C ASP A 348 -4.67 -22.07 -11.17
N ASN A 349 -3.58 -21.37 -11.33
CA ASN A 349 -2.35 -21.66 -10.59
C ASN A 349 -2.40 -21.25 -9.11
N GLY A 350 -3.58 -20.90 -8.59
CA GLY A 350 -3.77 -20.42 -7.20
C GLY A 350 -3.20 -19.04 -6.93
N ARG A 351 -2.68 -18.36 -7.95
CA ARG A 351 -2.22 -16.97 -7.84
C ARG A 351 -3.42 -16.03 -7.85
N ALA A 352 -4.02 -15.87 -6.71
CA ALA A 352 -4.95 -14.79 -6.48
C ALA A 352 -4.20 -13.52 -6.10
N LEU A 353 -4.88 -12.38 -6.26
CA LEU A 353 -4.33 -11.08 -5.84
C LEU A 353 -3.85 -11.09 -4.38
N ASN A 354 -4.47 -11.89 -3.52
CA ASN A 354 -4.10 -12.07 -2.11
C ASN A 354 -2.75 -12.73 -1.92
N ASP A 355 -2.34 -13.62 -2.83
CA ASP A 355 -1.09 -14.35 -2.70
C ASP A 355 0.11 -13.42 -2.68
N ILE A 356 -0.07 -12.18 -3.14
CA ILE A 356 0.96 -11.14 -3.09
C ILE A 356 1.21 -10.65 -1.67
N TYR A 357 0.18 -10.61 -0.84
CA TYR A 357 0.25 -10.05 0.51
C TYR A 357 0.20 -11.11 1.60
N ASN A 358 -0.45 -12.23 1.33
CA ASN A 358 -0.60 -13.33 2.26
C ASN A 358 0.38 -14.46 2.00
N SER A 359 1.50 -14.16 1.31
CA SER A 359 2.63 -15.05 1.36
C SER A 359 2.72 -16.21 0.41
N THR A 360 1.95 -16.30 -0.64
CA THR A 360 2.11 -17.43 -1.54
C THR A 360 2.66 -17.09 -2.91
N LEU A 361 3.22 -15.90 -3.11
CA LEU A 361 4.15 -15.72 -4.22
C LEU A 361 5.25 -16.77 -4.07
N ASN A 362 5.26 -17.77 -4.93
CA ASN A 362 6.22 -18.89 -4.91
C ASN A 362 6.13 -19.81 -3.69
N GLY A 363 4.97 -19.93 -3.04
CA GLY A 363 4.78 -20.81 -1.88
C GLY A 363 5.32 -20.28 -0.55
N ALA A 364 5.75 -19.03 -0.49
CA ALA A 364 6.15 -18.42 0.77
C ALA A 364 4.92 -18.02 1.61
N LYS A 365 4.95 -18.29 2.91
CA LYS A 365 3.91 -17.90 3.87
C LYS A 365 4.39 -16.76 4.75
N PRO A 366 3.53 -15.87 5.31
CA PRO A 366 3.96 -14.94 6.33
C PRO A 366 4.56 -15.72 7.48
N LEU A 367 5.67 -15.22 7.98
CA LEU A 367 6.26 -15.73 9.20
C LEU A 367 5.63 -15.02 10.37
N VAL A 368 4.84 -15.75 11.13
CA VAL A 368 4.24 -15.25 12.37
C VAL A 368 5.20 -15.53 13.50
N LEU A 369 5.72 -14.48 14.11
CA LEU A 369 6.58 -14.57 15.29
C LEU A 369 5.69 -14.76 16.53
N ARG A 370 5.76 -15.91 17.14
CA ARG A 370 5.18 -16.17 18.47
C ARG A 370 6.24 -15.86 19.52
N ARG A 371 5.90 -15.10 20.54
CA ARG A 371 6.76 -15.03 21.73
C ARG A 371 6.85 -16.46 22.29
N SER A 372 8.07 -16.98 22.38
CA SER A 372 8.28 -18.14 23.24
C SER A 372 7.88 -17.74 24.65
N HIS A 373 6.91 -18.40 25.23
CA HIS A 373 6.65 -18.39 26.66
C HIS A 373 7.84 -19.08 27.36
N ASN A 374 8.97 -18.42 27.40
CA ASN A 374 10.02 -18.73 28.35
C ASN A 374 9.82 -17.79 29.54
N GLY A 375 9.34 -18.42 30.62
CA GLY A 375 8.88 -17.84 31.84
C GLY A 375 9.80 -16.88 32.57
#